data_cc27424573952e5cab38571234bafdea
#
_entry.id   cc27424573952e5cab38571234bafdea
#
_cell.length_a   1.000
_cell.length_b   1.000
_cell.length_c   1.000
_cell.angle_alpha   90.00
_cell.angle_beta   90.00
_cell.angle_gamma   90.00
#
_symmetry.space_group_name_H-M   'P 1'
#
loop_
_entity.id
_entity.type
_entity.pdbx_description
1 polymer ?
#
loop_
_entity_poly.entity_id
_entity_poly.type
_entity_poly.pdbx_seq_one_letter_code
_entity_poly.pdbx_strand_id
1 'polypeptide(L)'
;GGEEFGVILPGVSKEEAVATASKLKNIIDSYVFEGQDHLPRQNLTISAGVSQPLGKGDTPAALIDRTDSALYRAKFLCSNRVEMYASVFEEFSHKHGEDEQLINALQPIKTLITVINSRDRYTYSHVERVVLYCEKVANYMKMDYETKKKLICAAYLHDLGKINIPK
;
A
#
# COMPACT_ATOMS: atom_id res chain seq x y z
N GLY A 1 5.07 11.39 -14.50
CA GLY A 1 4.31 12.53 -14.87
C GLY A 1 4.58 13.73 -14.00
N GLY A 2 4.13 14.89 -14.42
CA GLY A 2 4.37 16.17 -13.74
C GLY A 2 3.43 16.48 -12.57
N GLU A 3 2.58 15.53 -12.15
CA GLU A 3 1.59 15.70 -11.09
C GLU A 3 1.95 15.03 -9.76
N GLU A 4 3.11 14.38 -9.65
CA GLU A 4 3.56 13.72 -8.45
C GLU A 4 4.72 14.45 -7.79
N PHE A 5 4.62 14.66 -6.47
CA PHE A 5 5.60 15.40 -5.68
C PHE A 5 6.09 14.52 -4.54
N GLY A 6 7.41 14.53 -4.30
CA GLY A 6 8.03 13.89 -3.14
C GLY A 6 8.34 14.91 -2.05
N VAL A 7 8.01 14.57 -0.80
CA VAL A 7 8.34 15.37 0.39
C VAL A 7 9.11 14.52 1.37
N ILE A 8 10.25 15.01 1.83
CA ILE A 8 11.08 14.36 2.85
C ILE A 8 10.95 15.15 4.15
N LEU A 9 10.62 14.46 5.22
CA LEU A 9 10.43 15.03 6.56
C LEU A 9 11.47 14.43 7.53
N PRO A 10 12.66 15.02 7.64
CA PRO A 10 13.70 14.48 8.53
C PRO A 10 13.32 14.62 10.01
N GLY A 11 13.56 13.55 10.79
CA GLY A 11 13.45 13.58 12.25
C GLY A 11 12.02 13.64 12.80
N VAL A 12 10.98 13.44 11.99
CA VAL A 12 9.59 13.39 12.45
C VAL A 12 9.15 11.96 12.74
N SER A 13 8.18 11.82 13.65
CA SER A 13 7.53 10.54 13.90
C SER A 13 6.56 10.17 12.78
N LYS A 14 6.10 8.92 12.77
CA LYS A 14 5.07 8.42 11.86
C LYS A 14 3.79 9.26 11.94
N GLU A 15 3.36 9.54 13.13
CA GLU A 15 2.14 10.29 13.44
C GLU A 15 2.24 11.74 12.94
N GLU A 16 3.39 12.39 13.15
CA GLU A 16 3.66 13.73 12.63
C GLU A 16 3.71 13.78 11.10
N ALA A 17 4.30 12.76 10.47
CA ALA A 17 4.34 12.67 9.01
C ALA A 17 2.92 12.54 8.41
N VAL A 18 2.07 11.68 8.99
CA VAL A 18 0.67 11.51 8.58
C VAL A 18 -0.13 12.80 8.84
N ALA A 19 0.08 13.44 9.98
CA ALA A 19 -0.57 14.72 10.31
C ALA A 19 -0.17 15.83 9.31
N THR A 20 1.11 15.89 8.94
CA THR A 20 1.62 16.84 7.93
C THR A 20 0.99 16.59 6.56
N ALA A 21 0.97 15.35 6.10
CA ALA A 21 0.33 14.99 4.84
C ALA A 21 -1.17 15.32 4.83
N SER A 22 -1.86 15.05 5.95
CA SER A 22 -3.28 15.37 6.12
C SER A 22 -3.53 16.88 6.11
N LYS A 23 -2.64 17.67 6.73
CA LYS A 23 -2.71 19.12 6.70
C LYS A 23 -2.53 19.66 5.29
N LEU A 24 -1.54 19.17 4.54
CA LEU A 24 -1.32 19.56 3.14
C LEU A 24 -2.53 19.23 2.28
N LYS A 25 -3.07 18.02 2.42
CA LYS A 25 -4.29 17.61 1.73
C LYS A 25 -5.45 18.57 2.01
N ASN A 26 -5.70 18.89 3.27
CA ASN A 26 -6.80 19.77 3.66
C ASN A 26 -6.62 21.21 3.15
N ILE A 27 -5.37 21.72 3.11
CA ILE A 27 -5.07 23.03 2.52
C ILE A 27 -5.44 23.03 1.05
N ILE A 28 -5.05 22.01 0.27
CA ILE A 28 -5.38 21.90 -1.14
C ILE A 28 -6.90 21.78 -1.33
N ASP A 29 -7.58 20.95 -0.55
CA ASP A 29 -9.03 20.77 -0.62
C ASP A 29 -9.82 22.06 -0.37
N SER A 30 -9.31 22.93 0.49
CA SER A 30 -9.99 24.17 0.87
C SER A 30 -9.61 25.37 0.00
N TYR A 31 -8.56 25.24 -0.81
CA TYR A 31 -8.12 26.33 -1.68
C TYR A 31 -8.90 26.35 -2.99
N VAL A 32 -9.37 27.52 -3.38
CA VAL A 32 -10.07 27.71 -4.67
C VAL A 32 -9.05 27.99 -5.76
N PHE A 33 -8.88 27.02 -6.65
CA PHE A 33 -7.99 27.14 -7.80
C PHE A 33 -8.73 27.71 -9.00
N GLU A 34 -8.07 28.57 -9.77
CA GLU A 34 -8.61 29.07 -11.02
C GLU A 34 -8.90 27.90 -11.99
N GLY A 35 -10.12 27.87 -12.55
CA GLY A 35 -10.54 26.83 -13.48
C GLY A 35 -10.95 25.50 -12.83
N GLN A 36 -11.02 25.40 -11.50
CA GLN A 36 -11.44 24.16 -10.83
C GLN A 36 -12.88 23.76 -11.11
N ASP A 37 -13.73 24.71 -11.51
CA ASP A 37 -15.11 24.50 -11.95
C ASP A 37 -15.23 23.58 -13.17
N HIS A 38 -14.16 23.48 -13.97
CA HIS A 38 -14.08 22.54 -15.11
C HIS A 38 -13.73 21.11 -14.68
N LEU A 39 -13.34 20.88 -13.43
CA LEU A 39 -13.04 19.55 -12.92
C LEU A 39 -14.32 18.75 -12.61
N PRO A 40 -14.32 17.41 -12.76
CA PRO A 40 -15.51 16.59 -12.52
C PRO A 40 -16.13 16.73 -11.11
N ARG A 41 -15.31 17.09 -10.12
CA ARG A 41 -15.76 17.33 -8.73
C ARG A 41 -15.80 18.82 -8.36
N GLN A 42 -15.53 19.69 -9.32
CA GLN A 42 -15.42 21.14 -9.11
C GLN A 42 -14.46 21.52 -7.98
N ASN A 43 -13.49 20.66 -7.71
CA ASN A 43 -12.46 20.85 -6.70
C ASN A 43 -11.19 20.08 -7.07
N LEU A 44 -10.03 20.71 -6.82
CA LEU A 44 -8.74 20.04 -6.92
C LEU A 44 -8.46 19.30 -5.62
N THR A 45 -8.11 18.01 -5.72
CA THR A 45 -7.82 17.17 -4.57
C THR A 45 -6.50 16.44 -4.76
N ILE A 46 -5.85 16.07 -3.66
CA ILE A 46 -4.66 15.24 -3.69
C ILE A 46 -4.84 13.96 -2.87
N SER A 47 -4.13 12.92 -3.28
CA SER A 47 -3.90 11.74 -2.45
C SER A 47 -2.44 11.72 -2.01
N ALA A 48 -2.15 11.22 -0.83
CA ALA A 48 -0.79 11.10 -0.33
C ALA A 48 -0.52 9.71 0.22
N GLY A 49 0.65 9.17 -0.13
CA GLY A 49 1.24 8.00 0.52
C GLY A 49 2.31 8.46 1.50
N VAL A 50 2.37 7.84 2.66
CA VAL A 50 3.38 8.12 3.71
C VAL A 50 4.09 6.84 4.07
N SER A 51 5.39 6.86 4.23
CA SER A 51 6.16 5.75 4.76
C SER A 51 7.30 6.24 5.64
N GLN A 52 7.88 5.34 6.40
CA GLN A 52 9.08 5.61 7.22
C GLN A 52 10.13 4.51 7.00
N PRO A 53 11.41 4.78 7.30
CA PRO A 53 12.43 3.74 7.32
C PRO A 53 12.09 2.63 8.32
N LEU A 54 12.28 1.37 7.93
CA LEU A 54 12.00 0.20 8.78
C LEU A 54 13.21 -0.22 9.64
N GLY A 55 14.37 0.42 9.47
CA GLY A 55 15.57 0.14 10.24
C GLY A 55 16.87 0.53 9.53
N LYS A 56 18.01 0.23 10.16
CA LYS A 56 19.35 0.63 9.69
C LYS A 56 19.76 0.03 8.32
N GLY A 57 19.11 -1.02 7.86
CA GLY A 57 19.36 -1.66 6.55
C GLY A 57 18.44 -1.18 5.43
N ASP A 58 17.58 -0.22 5.71
CA ASP A 58 16.63 0.28 4.72
C ASP A 58 17.31 1.15 3.67
N THR A 59 16.90 1.03 2.42
CA THR A 59 17.44 1.79 1.31
C THR A 59 16.49 2.91 0.90
N PRO A 60 17.01 4.05 0.38
CA PRO A 60 16.16 5.12 -0.14
C PRO A 60 15.15 4.62 -1.17
N ALA A 61 15.56 3.70 -2.00
CA ALA A 61 14.69 3.13 -3.01
C ALA A 61 13.56 2.27 -2.41
N ALA A 62 13.84 1.46 -1.36
CA ALA A 62 12.80 0.70 -0.67
C ALA A 62 11.80 1.63 0.07
N LEU A 63 12.29 2.76 0.59
CA LEU A 63 11.42 3.78 1.19
C LEU A 63 10.49 4.40 0.15
N ILE A 64 11.01 4.74 -1.03
CA ILE A 64 10.22 5.28 -2.15
C ILE A 64 9.18 4.26 -2.62
N ASP A 65 9.57 2.99 -2.82
CA ASP A 65 8.66 1.93 -3.26
C ASP A 65 7.48 1.74 -2.28
N ARG A 66 7.75 1.82 -0.97
CA ARG A 66 6.69 1.77 0.06
C ARG A 66 5.79 3.00 0.04
N THR A 67 6.37 4.17 -0.17
CA THR A 67 5.61 5.42 -0.29
C THR A 67 4.68 5.37 -1.51
N ASP A 68 5.19 4.87 -2.64
CA ASP A 68 4.42 4.70 -3.87
C ASP A 68 3.29 3.67 -3.69
N SER A 69 3.55 2.55 -3.02
CA SER A 69 2.52 1.57 -2.67
C SER A 69 1.40 2.19 -1.81
N ALA A 70 1.75 3.00 -0.82
CA ALA A 70 0.77 3.71 -0.01
C ALA A 70 -0.01 4.76 -0.82
N LEU A 71 0.64 5.51 -1.71
CA LEU A 71 0.00 6.45 -2.61
C LEU A 71 -0.97 5.75 -3.56
N TYR A 72 -0.55 4.61 -4.13
CA TYR A 72 -1.41 3.81 -4.98
C TYR A 72 -2.68 3.37 -4.24
N ARG A 73 -2.54 2.92 -2.98
CA ARG A 73 -3.69 2.57 -2.12
C ARG A 73 -4.60 3.77 -1.88
N ALA A 74 -4.03 4.92 -1.58
CA ALA A 74 -4.80 6.15 -1.40
C ALA A 74 -5.64 6.50 -2.63
N LYS A 75 -5.06 6.39 -3.83
CA LYS A 75 -5.76 6.61 -5.10
C LYS A 75 -6.82 5.54 -5.36
N PHE A 76 -6.50 4.27 -5.09
CA PHE A 76 -7.37 3.12 -5.37
C PHE A 76 -8.58 3.02 -4.43
N LEU A 77 -8.42 3.34 -3.15
CA LEU A 77 -9.48 3.17 -2.17
C LEU A 77 -10.58 4.23 -2.24
N CYS A 78 -10.33 5.43 -2.64
CA CYS A 78 -11.36 6.49 -2.84
C CYS A 78 -10.80 7.83 -3.31
N SER A 79 -9.54 7.97 -3.61
CA SER A 79 -8.85 9.25 -3.86
C SER A 79 -9.05 10.28 -2.73
N ASN A 80 -8.34 11.38 -2.75
CA ASN A 80 -8.45 12.46 -1.76
C ASN A 80 -8.26 11.98 -0.32
N ARG A 81 -7.23 11.17 -0.07
CA ARG A 81 -6.91 10.64 1.27
C ARG A 81 -5.41 10.49 1.48
N VAL A 82 -5.03 10.37 2.73
CA VAL A 82 -3.68 10.02 3.16
C VAL A 82 -3.66 8.57 3.59
N GLU A 83 -2.74 7.79 3.05
CA GLU A 83 -2.48 6.41 3.45
C GLU A 83 -1.07 6.29 4.00
N MET A 84 -0.95 5.75 5.19
CA MET A 84 0.33 5.29 5.72
C MET A 84 0.64 3.91 5.16
N TYR A 85 1.88 3.69 4.75
CA TYR A 85 2.31 2.37 4.36
C TYR A 85 2.12 1.39 5.52
N ALA A 86 1.34 0.38 5.26
CA ALA A 86 1.28 -0.85 6.03
C ALA A 86 1.36 -1.99 5.02
N SER A 87 2.15 -3.01 5.27
CA SER A 87 2.14 -4.15 4.36
C SER A 87 0.74 -4.79 4.40
N VAL A 88 0.25 -5.25 3.26
CA VAL A 88 -1.06 -5.92 3.19
C VAL A 88 -1.09 -7.13 4.13
N PHE A 89 0.07 -7.73 4.38
CA PHE A 89 0.24 -8.79 5.36
C PHE A 89 -0.01 -8.33 6.81
N GLU A 90 0.50 -7.14 7.19
CA GLU A 90 0.26 -6.58 8.53
C GLU A 90 -1.21 -6.24 8.71
N GLU A 91 -1.84 -5.67 7.69
CA GLU A 91 -3.29 -5.39 7.74
C GLU A 91 -4.12 -6.66 7.81
N PHE A 92 -3.74 -7.69 7.05
CA PHE A 92 -4.42 -8.97 7.11
C PHE A 92 -4.28 -9.61 8.50
N SER A 93 -3.09 -9.58 9.09
CA SER A 93 -2.85 -10.06 10.44
C SER A 93 -3.63 -9.26 11.49
N HIS A 94 -3.76 -7.94 11.34
CA HIS A 94 -4.56 -7.13 12.24
C HIS A 94 -6.07 -7.38 12.10
N LYS A 95 -6.56 -7.59 10.89
CA LYS A 95 -7.99 -7.88 10.65
C LYS A 95 -8.42 -9.28 11.09
N HIS A 96 -7.49 -10.21 11.14
CA HIS A 96 -7.74 -11.63 11.40
C HIS A 96 -6.91 -12.17 12.57
N GLY A 97 -6.51 -11.30 13.50
CA GLY A 97 -5.61 -11.59 14.62
C GLY A 97 -6.08 -12.67 15.61
N GLU A 98 -7.33 -13.14 15.48
CA GLU A 98 -7.86 -14.28 16.24
C GLU A 98 -7.52 -15.64 15.61
N ASP A 99 -7.06 -15.68 14.36
CA ASP A 99 -6.66 -16.92 13.68
C ASP A 99 -5.12 -17.09 13.73
N GLU A 100 -4.64 -17.51 14.90
CA GLU A 100 -3.22 -17.75 15.17
C GLU A 100 -2.61 -18.79 14.21
N GLN A 101 -3.38 -19.79 13.78
CA GLN A 101 -2.92 -20.81 12.84
C GLN A 101 -2.66 -20.20 11.46
N LEU A 102 -3.50 -19.28 11.02
CA LEU A 102 -3.32 -18.57 9.76
C LEU A 102 -2.09 -17.65 9.80
N ILE A 103 -1.94 -16.88 10.87
CA ILE A 103 -0.78 -15.98 11.06
C ILE A 103 0.51 -16.79 11.02
N ASN A 104 0.57 -17.91 11.74
CA ASN A 104 1.74 -18.79 11.78
C ASN A 104 2.02 -19.43 10.41
N ALA A 105 1.00 -19.81 9.64
CA ALA A 105 1.16 -20.34 8.29
C ALA A 105 1.65 -19.27 7.28
N LEU A 106 1.29 -18.02 7.46
CA LEU A 106 1.68 -16.91 6.57
C LEU A 106 3.07 -16.31 6.90
N GLN A 107 3.62 -16.52 8.11
CA GLN A 107 4.94 -16.00 8.48
C GLN A 107 6.09 -16.51 7.58
N PRO A 108 6.19 -17.81 7.25
CA PRO A 108 7.18 -18.29 6.29
C PRO A 108 6.99 -17.67 4.90
N ILE A 109 5.74 -17.46 4.47
CA ILE A 109 5.39 -16.84 3.19
C ILE A 109 5.87 -15.38 3.17
N LYS A 110 5.67 -14.62 4.26
CA LYS A 110 6.19 -13.25 4.40
C LYS A 110 7.72 -13.22 4.22
N THR A 111 8.43 -14.16 4.84
CA THR A 111 9.88 -14.24 4.72
C THR A 111 10.31 -14.56 3.30
N LEU A 112 9.67 -15.52 2.64
CA LEU A 112 9.93 -15.86 1.24
C LEU A 112 9.67 -14.66 0.32
N ILE A 113 8.55 -13.98 0.47
CA ILE A 113 8.20 -12.78 -0.30
C ILE A 113 9.27 -11.70 -0.06
N THR A 114 9.74 -11.49 1.16
CA THR A 114 10.79 -10.51 1.46
C THR A 114 12.11 -10.86 0.77
N VAL A 115 12.47 -12.15 0.72
CA VAL A 115 13.67 -12.62 0.01
C VAL A 115 13.55 -12.45 -1.51
N ILE A 116 12.36 -12.74 -2.06
CA ILE A 116 12.09 -12.55 -3.50
C ILE A 116 12.19 -11.06 -3.84
N ASN A 117 11.64 -10.21 -3.02
CA ASN A 117 11.61 -8.76 -3.18
C ASN A 117 12.98 -8.10 -3.11
N SER A 118 13.89 -8.68 -2.32
CA SER A 118 15.28 -8.21 -2.32
C SER A 118 15.99 -8.42 -3.67
N ARG A 119 15.48 -9.34 -4.50
CA ARG A 119 16.00 -9.64 -5.85
C ARG A 119 15.25 -8.94 -6.97
N ASP A 120 13.96 -8.67 -6.80
CA ASP A 120 13.13 -8.05 -7.85
C ASP A 120 12.09 -7.08 -7.23
N ARG A 121 12.43 -5.79 -7.26
CA ARG A 121 11.60 -4.71 -6.72
C ARG A 121 10.22 -4.61 -7.36
N TYR A 122 10.10 -5.00 -8.62
CA TYR A 122 8.83 -4.91 -9.36
C TYR A 122 7.78 -5.89 -8.81
N THR A 123 8.23 -6.98 -8.22
CA THR A 123 7.36 -8.08 -7.78
C THR A 123 6.58 -7.73 -6.50
N TYR A 124 7.16 -6.93 -5.57
CA TYR A 124 6.49 -6.62 -4.28
C TYR A 124 5.24 -5.75 -4.46
N SER A 125 5.39 -4.61 -5.07
CA SER A 125 4.26 -3.71 -5.31
C SER A 125 3.20 -4.35 -6.22
N HIS A 126 3.60 -5.29 -7.09
CA HIS A 126 2.69 -6.09 -7.89
C HIS A 126 1.86 -7.05 -7.02
N VAL A 127 2.50 -7.83 -6.14
CA VAL A 127 1.80 -8.76 -5.23
C VAL A 127 0.82 -8.01 -4.32
N GLU A 128 1.24 -6.88 -3.73
CA GLU A 128 0.34 -6.06 -2.91
C GLU A 128 -0.89 -5.57 -3.69
N ARG A 129 -0.70 -5.12 -4.93
CA ARG A 129 -1.82 -4.70 -5.78
C ARG A 129 -2.75 -5.86 -6.11
N VAL A 130 -2.21 -7.02 -6.45
CA VAL A 130 -3.02 -8.21 -6.75
C VAL A 130 -3.85 -8.61 -5.52
N VAL A 131 -3.26 -8.65 -4.34
CA VAL A 131 -3.97 -8.95 -3.09
C VAL A 131 -5.09 -7.93 -2.84
N LEU A 132 -4.81 -6.64 -3.01
CA LEU A 132 -5.80 -5.58 -2.86
C LEU A 132 -6.98 -5.71 -3.83
N TYR A 133 -6.71 -6.08 -5.10
CA TYR A 133 -7.78 -6.37 -6.07
C TYR A 133 -8.59 -7.61 -5.67
N CYS A 134 -7.92 -8.69 -5.29
CA CYS A 134 -8.58 -9.91 -4.83
C CYS A 134 -9.49 -9.65 -3.62
N GLU A 135 -9.03 -8.84 -2.65
CA GLU A 135 -9.85 -8.47 -1.49
C GLU A 135 -11.10 -7.68 -1.90
N LYS A 136 -10.96 -6.69 -2.80
CA LYS A 136 -12.12 -5.93 -3.30
C LYS A 136 -13.11 -6.80 -4.06
N VAL A 137 -12.63 -7.66 -4.94
CA VAL A 137 -13.48 -8.59 -5.70
C VAL A 137 -14.20 -9.54 -4.76
N ALA A 138 -13.50 -10.14 -3.80
CA ALA A 138 -14.10 -11.03 -2.82
C ALA A 138 -15.19 -10.35 -1.99
N ASN A 139 -14.96 -9.10 -1.57
CA ASN A 139 -15.95 -8.31 -0.85
C ASN A 139 -17.17 -7.98 -1.72
N TYR A 140 -16.95 -7.58 -2.98
CA TYR A 140 -18.04 -7.29 -3.93
C TYR A 140 -18.89 -8.54 -4.21
N MET A 141 -18.21 -9.68 -4.39
CA MET A 141 -18.88 -10.98 -4.60
C MET A 141 -19.48 -11.57 -3.33
N LYS A 142 -19.31 -10.92 -2.17
CA LYS A 142 -19.77 -11.40 -0.85
C LYS A 142 -19.28 -12.81 -0.56
N MET A 143 -18.05 -13.13 -0.92
CA MET A 143 -17.45 -14.44 -0.63
C MET A 143 -17.42 -14.68 0.89
N ASP A 144 -17.65 -15.93 1.27
CA ASP A 144 -17.49 -16.35 2.67
C ASP A 144 -16.02 -16.23 3.11
N TYR A 145 -15.81 -16.22 4.42
CA TYR A 145 -14.49 -15.99 5.03
C TYR A 145 -13.45 -16.99 4.56
N GLU A 146 -13.78 -18.28 4.52
CA GLU A 146 -12.82 -19.33 4.14
C GLU A 146 -12.41 -19.24 2.68
N THR A 147 -13.34 -18.95 1.79
CA THR A 147 -13.06 -18.74 0.36
C THR A 147 -12.22 -17.49 0.14
N LYS A 148 -12.53 -16.40 0.83
CA LYS A 148 -11.74 -15.16 0.79
C LYS A 148 -10.32 -15.40 1.29
N LYS A 149 -10.15 -16.10 2.41
CA LYS A 149 -8.85 -16.48 2.97
C LYS A 149 -8.00 -17.25 1.95
N LYS A 150 -8.56 -18.28 1.31
CA LYS A 150 -7.87 -19.06 0.28
C LYS A 150 -7.47 -18.18 -0.92
N LEU A 151 -8.34 -17.30 -1.38
CA LEU A 151 -8.06 -16.37 -2.48
C LEU A 151 -6.89 -15.44 -2.13
N ILE A 152 -6.87 -14.86 -0.94
CA ILE A 152 -5.79 -13.97 -0.48
C ILE A 152 -4.47 -14.73 -0.37
N CYS A 153 -4.46 -15.93 0.21
CA CYS A 153 -3.26 -16.76 0.25
C CYS A 153 -2.75 -17.12 -1.16
N ALA A 154 -3.64 -17.49 -2.07
CA ALA A 154 -3.28 -17.77 -3.46
C ALA A 154 -2.70 -16.53 -4.16
N ALA A 155 -3.27 -15.35 -3.91
CA ALA A 155 -2.77 -14.09 -4.44
C ALA A 155 -1.35 -13.78 -3.95
N TYR A 156 -1.01 -14.08 -2.71
CA TYR A 156 0.37 -13.95 -2.21
C TYR A 156 1.35 -14.91 -2.88
N LEU A 157 0.90 -16.10 -3.24
CA LEU A 157 1.75 -17.19 -3.73
C LEU A 157 1.83 -17.29 -5.24
N HIS A 158 0.99 -16.57 -5.98
CA HIS A 158 0.81 -16.78 -7.43
C HIS A 158 2.11 -16.65 -8.25
N ASP A 159 3.04 -15.82 -7.80
CA ASP A 159 4.31 -15.54 -8.46
C ASP A 159 5.52 -16.25 -7.81
N LEU A 160 5.31 -17.08 -6.81
CA LEU A 160 6.39 -17.75 -6.05
C LEU A 160 7.32 -18.58 -6.96
N GLY A 161 6.78 -19.19 -8.00
CA GLY A 161 7.54 -19.97 -8.97
C GLY A 161 8.57 -19.19 -9.78
N LYS A 162 8.45 -17.87 -9.86
CA LYS A 162 9.41 -17.00 -10.58
C LYS A 162 10.80 -17.00 -9.94
N ILE A 163 10.95 -17.44 -8.68
CA ILE A 163 12.27 -17.59 -8.02
C ILE A 163 13.23 -18.45 -8.82
N ASN A 164 12.72 -19.46 -9.48
CA ASN A 164 13.52 -20.46 -10.20
C ASN A 164 13.76 -20.13 -11.68
N ILE A 165 13.27 -18.98 -12.16
CA ILE A 165 13.48 -18.54 -13.54
C ILE A 165 14.82 -17.79 -13.62
N PRO A 166 15.83 -18.26 -14.36
CA PRO A 166 17.06 -17.49 -14.58
C PRO A 166 16.75 -16.16 -15.27
N LYS A 167 17.47 -15.10 -14.88
CA LYS A 167 17.41 -13.81 -15.57
C LYS A 167 18.19 -13.85 -16.85
#